data_86817da6384189331f7fe1d2d3c96b84
#
_entry.id   86817da6384189331f7fe1d2d3c96b84
#
_cell.length_a   1.000
_cell.length_b   1.000
_cell.length_c   1.000
_cell.angle_alpha   90.00
_cell.angle_beta   90.00
_cell.angle_gamma   90.00
#
_symmetry.space_group_name_H-M   'P 1'
#
loop_
_entity.id
_entity.type
_entity.pdbx_description
1 polymer ?
#
loop_
_entity_poly.entity_id
_entity_poly.type
_entity_poly.pdbx_seq_one_letter_code
_entity_poly.pdbx_strand_id
1 'polypeptide(L)'
;METFYLIPDDAPCPPNRTMFEGFEWYIPADHQHWTRLAGLMPRLAALGITSMWIPPASKGAWFTSNGYDVYDLYDLGEFQQRGARCTKWGTKEELARLVDVANGNGIGVLFDAVFNHRTGADRTERAVAVKVDPQDRLKEVGKPYKIEAWTKFDFPGRGNTYSPLKWNKEHFNGVDHDHRTKSQAIWRLQGKKWAYDVDEELGNYDFLMCGNIDHSNPDVRRDLFYWVEWLGSQFRLGGLRIDAVKHYSASFLRDLMRHIDQTVGKDWFMVGEYWRADAKVLSAYIEYMNHRLSLFDVPLVESFSNVSRGVEPDLRKVFEGSLAATKPANAVTFVVNHDTQTGQSLETPVTPFFIPLAYALILLRANFGLPCVFWGDLYGSHAPPHAQAP
;
A
#
# COMPACT_ATOMS: atom_id res chain seq x y z
N MET A 1 29.58 -21.69 -17.59
CA MET A 1 28.97 -22.96 -17.13
C MET A 1 28.48 -22.68 -15.72
N GLU A 2 27.24 -22.20 -15.59
CA GLU A 2 26.64 -21.94 -14.28
C GLU A 2 26.36 -23.26 -13.60
N THR A 3 26.91 -23.43 -12.42
CA THR A 3 26.68 -24.60 -11.57
C THR A 3 25.26 -24.52 -11.02
N PHE A 4 24.35 -25.30 -11.59
CA PHE A 4 23.05 -25.53 -10.93
C PHE A 4 23.33 -26.25 -9.63
N TYR A 5 23.13 -25.56 -8.51
CA TYR A 5 23.10 -26.22 -7.21
C TYR A 5 21.86 -27.11 -7.18
N LEU A 6 22.04 -28.40 -7.37
CA LEU A 6 21.01 -29.39 -7.05
C LEU A 6 20.82 -29.34 -5.52
N ILE A 7 19.61 -29.01 -5.07
CA ILE A 7 19.23 -29.16 -3.66
C ILE A 7 19.36 -30.66 -3.36
N PRO A 8 20.06 -31.07 -2.31
CA PRO A 8 20.10 -32.50 -1.93
C PRO A 8 18.68 -33.05 -1.77
N ASP A 9 18.42 -34.23 -2.27
CA ASP A 9 17.08 -34.90 -2.25
C ASP A 9 16.47 -35.04 -0.84
N ASP A 10 17.27 -34.89 0.20
CA ASP A 10 16.91 -35.00 1.62
C ASP A 10 16.81 -33.63 2.32
N ALA A 11 17.06 -32.53 1.63
CA ALA A 11 16.83 -31.21 2.21
C ALA A 11 15.32 -30.96 2.38
N PRO A 12 14.85 -30.52 3.57
CA PRO A 12 13.44 -30.17 3.74
C PRO A 12 13.06 -29.12 2.71
N CYS A 13 12.05 -29.43 1.90
CA CYS A 13 11.52 -28.48 0.91
C CYS A 13 11.16 -27.18 1.65
N PRO A 14 11.71 -26.01 1.27
CA PRO A 14 11.35 -24.76 1.91
C PRO A 14 9.84 -24.56 1.79
N PRO A 15 9.17 -23.99 2.80
CA PRO A 15 7.74 -23.79 2.77
C PRO A 15 7.38 -22.98 1.51
N ASN A 16 6.57 -23.58 0.65
CA ASN A 16 6.08 -22.90 -0.55
C ASN A 16 5.08 -21.82 -0.12
N ARG A 17 5.54 -20.58 -0.04
CA ARG A 17 4.72 -19.44 0.32
C ARG A 17 4.24 -18.74 -0.95
N THR A 18 2.94 -18.48 -1.03
CA THR A 18 2.34 -17.69 -2.11
C THR A 18 1.39 -16.68 -1.51
N MET A 19 1.57 -15.41 -1.86
CA MET A 19 0.66 -14.33 -1.53
C MET A 19 -0.43 -14.21 -2.59
N PHE A 20 -1.60 -13.78 -2.19
CA PHE A 20 -2.69 -13.42 -3.07
C PHE A 20 -3.11 -11.98 -2.81
N GLU A 21 -3.13 -11.13 -3.82
CA GLU A 21 -3.78 -9.83 -3.77
C GLU A 21 -5.28 -10.03 -3.96
N GLY A 22 -6.04 -9.88 -2.88
CA GLY A 22 -7.44 -10.27 -2.79
C GLY A 22 -8.42 -9.26 -3.40
N PHE A 23 -8.00 -8.37 -4.29
CA PHE A 23 -8.87 -7.37 -4.92
C PHE A 23 -8.29 -6.86 -6.25
N GLU A 24 -9.10 -6.12 -6.99
CA GLU A 24 -8.70 -5.28 -8.12
C GLU A 24 -9.41 -3.91 -8.00
N TRP A 25 -8.97 -2.92 -8.75
CA TRP A 25 -9.40 -1.53 -8.56
C TRP A 25 -10.89 -1.29 -8.79
N TYR A 26 -11.49 -1.97 -9.79
CA TYR A 26 -12.85 -1.71 -10.27
C TYR A 26 -13.90 -2.63 -9.65
N ILE A 27 -13.58 -3.41 -8.62
CA ILE A 27 -14.59 -4.21 -7.89
C ILE A 27 -15.76 -3.30 -7.49
N PRO A 28 -17.02 -3.69 -7.77
CA PRO A 28 -18.19 -2.89 -7.42
C PRO A 28 -18.29 -2.56 -5.93
N ALA A 29 -18.81 -1.37 -5.62
CA ALA A 29 -19.06 -0.92 -4.26
C ALA A 29 -20.38 -1.52 -3.72
N ASP A 30 -20.46 -2.85 -3.67
CA ASP A 30 -21.62 -3.60 -3.21
C ASP A 30 -21.59 -3.97 -1.72
N HIS A 31 -20.53 -3.57 -1.02
CA HIS A 31 -20.30 -3.83 0.40
C HIS A 31 -20.25 -5.33 0.77
N GLN A 32 -19.97 -6.22 -0.19
CA GLN A 32 -19.97 -7.68 -0.01
C GLN A 32 -18.60 -8.32 -0.14
N HIS A 33 -17.54 -7.52 -0.28
CA HIS A 33 -16.24 -8.08 -0.65
C HIS A 33 -15.63 -8.95 0.46
N TRP A 34 -15.78 -8.56 1.72
CA TRP A 34 -15.30 -9.38 2.84
C TRP A 34 -15.99 -10.74 2.88
N THR A 35 -17.31 -10.77 2.65
CA THR A 35 -18.07 -12.04 2.56
C THR A 35 -17.65 -12.86 1.35
N ARG A 36 -17.40 -12.22 0.22
CA ARG A 36 -16.91 -12.87 -1.02
C ARG A 36 -15.54 -13.51 -0.77
N LEU A 37 -14.59 -12.78 -0.21
CA LEU A 37 -13.27 -13.30 0.13
C LEU A 37 -13.36 -14.47 1.12
N ALA A 38 -14.15 -14.35 2.19
CA ALA A 38 -14.34 -15.43 3.16
C ALA A 38 -14.81 -16.74 2.50
N GLY A 39 -15.72 -16.63 1.54
CA GLY A 39 -16.20 -17.79 0.75
C GLY A 39 -15.13 -18.46 -0.12
N LEU A 40 -14.09 -17.74 -0.50
CA LEU A 40 -13.00 -18.23 -1.35
C LEU A 40 -11.87 -18.92 -0.58
N MET A 41 -11.77 -18.73 0.74
CA MET A 41 -10.63 -19.20 1.54
C MET A 41 -10.31 -20.69 1.36
N PRO A 42 -11.29 -21.63 1.40
CA PRO A 42 -10.96 -23.06 1.20
C PRO A 42 -10.34 -23.34 -0.17
N ARG A 43 -10.83 -22.64 -1.22
CA ARG A 43 -10.29 -22.80 -2.58
C ARG A 43 -8.89 -22.21 -2.71
N LEU A 44 -8.64 -21.03 -2.15
CA LEU A 44 -7.33 -20.39 -2.16
C LEU A 44 -6.30 -21.21 -1.39
N ALA A 45 -6.66 -21.76 -0.24
CA ALA A 45 -5.81 -22.68 0.52
C ALA A 45 -5.47 -23.94 -0.29
N ALA A 46 -6.45 -24.54 -0.98
CA ALA A 46 -6.23 -25.69 -1.86
C ALA A 46 -5.32 -25.38 -3.07
N LEU A 47 -5.24 -24.13 -3.50
CA LEU A 47 -4.32 -23.64 -4.53
C LEU A 47 -2.91 -23.34 -3.98
N GLY A 48 -2.69 -23.47 -2.66
CA GLY A 48 -1.40 -23.20 -2.04
C GLY A 48 -1.16 -21.75 -1.62
N ILE A 49 -2.21 -20.91 -1.60
CA ILE A 49 -2.10 -19.54 -1.05
C ILE A 49 -1.89 -19.61 0.46
N THR A 50 -0.88 -18.91 0.95
CA THR A 50 -0.50 -18.89 2.37
C THR A 50 -0.70 -17.54 3.04
N SER A 51 -0.82 -16.46 2.25
CA SER A 51 -1.13 -15.13 2.73
C SER A 51 -2.00 -14.39 1.73
N MET A 52 -2.81 -13.46 2.23
CA MET A 52 -3.70 -12.64 1.40
C MET A 52 -3.58 -11.18 1.80
N TRP A 53 -3.20 -10.33 0.86
CA TRP A 53 -3.28 -8.88 0.97
C TRP A 53 -4.70 -8.43 0.62
N ILE A 54 -5.38 -7.79 1.58
CA ILE A 54 -6.73 -7.22 1.41
C ILE A 54 -6.63 -5.73 1.07
N PRO A 55 -7.62 -5.15 0.38
CA PRO A 55 -7.64 -3.70 0.13
C PRO A 55 -7.72 -2.91 1.44
N PRO A 56 -7.40 -1.58 1.43
CA PRO A 56 -7.50 -0.76 2.63
C PRO A 56 -8.88 -0.85 3.27
N ALA A 57 -8.94 -1.42 4.47
CA ALA A 57 -10.20 -1.66 5.18
C ALA A 57 -10.67 -0.45 5.98
N SER A 58 -9.82 0.57 6.15
CA SER A 58 -10.16 1.81 6.85
C SER A 58 -11.14 2.68 6.04
N LYS A 59 -11.94 3.48 6.74
CA LYS A 59 -12.90 4.39 6.11
C LYS A 59 -12.19 5.41 5.23
N GLY A 60 -12.54 5.41 3.94
CA GLY A 60 -12.11 6.41 2.97
C GLY A 60 -12.92 7.70 3.04
N ALA A 61 -12.56 8.67 2.22
CA ALA A 61 -13.26 9.95 2.11
C ALA A 61 -14.73 9.79 1.68
N TRP A 62 -15.04 8.67 1.05
CA TRP A 62 -16.39 8.31 0.63
C TRP A 62 -16.64 6.81 0.81
N PHE A 63 -17.86 6.40 1.10
CA PHE A 63 -18.21 4.99 1.40
C PHE A 63 -18.05 4.02 0.21
N THR A 64 -17.93 4.54 -1.02
CA THR A 64 -17.70 3.75 -2.23
C THR A 64 -16.24 3.73 -2.69
N SER A 65 -15.34 4.41 -1.98
CA SER A 65 -13.93 4.48 -2.36
C SER A 65 -13.15 3.22 -2.00
N ASN A 66 -12.04 2.99 -2.70
CA ASN A 66 -11.16 1.85 -2.45
C ASN A 66 -10.42 1.92 -1.09
N GLY A 67 -10.42 3.10 -0.42
CA GLY A 67 -9.82 3.28 0.89
C GLY A 67 -8.41 3.88 0.87
N TYR A 68 -7.79 4.06 -0.30
CA TYR A 68 -6.52 4.79 -0.43
C TYR A 68 -6.67 6.29 -0.16
N ASP A 69 -7.87 6.84 -0.29
CA ASP A 69 -8.26 8.18 0.15
C ASP A 69 -8.67 8.20 1.63
N VAL A 70 -7.81 7.69 2.50
CA VAL A 70 -8.11 7.39 3.90
C VAL A 70 -8.63 8.62 4.67
N TYR A 71 -9.79 8.46 5.31
CA TYR A 71 -10.38 9.45 6.22
C TYR A 71 -10.10 9.09 7.67
N ASP A 72 -10.47 7.90 8.12
CA ASP A 72 -10.35 7.48 9.52
C ASP A 72 -9.78 6.06 9.63
N LEU A 73 -8.54 5.94 10.10
CA LEU A 73 -7.87 4.65 10.27
C LEU A 73 -8.55 3.74 11.29
N TYR A 74 -9.25 4.31 12.28
CA TYR A 74 -9.92 3.55 13.33
C TYR A 74 -11.34 3.12 12.98
N ASP A 75 -11.88 3.55 11.84
CA ASP A 75 -13.19 3.10 11.36
C ASP A 75 -13.04 2.05 10.26
N LEU A 76 -13.29 0.81 10.62
CA LEU A 76 -13.22 -0.34 9.70
C LEU A 76 -14.59 -0.75 9.16
N GLY A 77 -15.52 0.21 9.05
CA GLY A 77 -16.90 -0.06 8.67
C GLY A 77 -17.80 -0.28 9.88
N GLU A 78 -17.54 0.45 10.97
CA GLU A 78 -18.25 0.36 12.26
C GLU A 78 -19.11 1.59 12.54
N PHE A 79 -18.69 2.77 12.11
CA PHE A 79 -19.33 4.04 12.45
C PHE A 79 -20.06 4.66 11.26
N GLN A 80 -21.21 5.29 11.55
CA GLN A 80 -21.98 6.05 10.55
C GLN A 80 -21.24 7.36 10.24
N GLN A 81 -20.38 7.35 9.24
CA GLN A 81 -19.66 8.52 8.75
C GLN A 81 -19.29 8.38 7.27
N ARG A 82 -19.04 9.48 6.59
CA ARG A 82 -18.70 9.53 5.16
C ARG A 82 -19.72 8.85 4.23
N GLY A 83 -21.01 8.92 4.60
CA GLY A 83 -22.14 8.45 3.79
C GLY A 83 -22.71 7.08 4.18
N ALA A 84 -21.96 6.23 4.88
CA ALA A 84 -22.43 4.92 5.31
C ALA A 84 -21.74 4.44 6.60
N ARG A 85 -22.31 3.40 7.25
CA ARG A 85 -21.63 2.66 8.31
C ARG A 85 -20.49 1.79 7.72
N CYS A 86 -20.78 1.01 6.68
CA CYS A 86 -19.82 0.15 6.03
C CYS A 86 -18.77 0.93 5.21
N THR A 87 -17.67 0.28 4.87
CA THR A 87 -16.74 0.69 3.80
C THR A 87 -17.23 0.13 2.45
N LYS A 88 -16.56 0.46 1.34
CA LYS A 88 -16.80 -0.19 0.03
C LYS A 88 -16.83 -1.71 0.15
N TRP A 89 -16.01 -2.26 1.03
CA TRP A 89 -15.70 -3.68 1.12
C TRP A 89 -16.63 -4.46 2.07
N GLY A 90 -17.26 -3.77 3.04
CA GLY A 90 -18.16 -4.37 4.02
C GLY A 90 -18.06 -3.72 5.40
N THR A 91 -18.56 -4.41 6.40
CA THR A 91 -18.52 -3.99 7.82
C THR A 91 -17.32 -4.58 8.55
N LYS A 92 -17.01 -4.05 9.74
CA LYS A 92 -15.96 -4.55 10.63
C LYS A 92 -16.22 -6.00 11.06
N GLU A 93 -17.46 -6.36 11.30
CA GLU A 93 -17.86 -7.72 11.69
C GLU A 93 -17.59 -8.73 10.56
N GLU A 94 -17.87 -8.33 9.31
CA GLU A 94 -17.57 -9.15 8.14
C GLU A 94 -16.06 -9.29 7.90
N LEU A 95 -15.28 -8.23 8.15
CA LEU A 95 -13.83 -8.27 8.12
C LEU A 95 -13.27 -9.22 9.19
N ALA A 96 -13.79 -9.16 10.42
CA ALA A 96 -13.40 -10.07 11.48
C ALA A 96 -13.65 -11.53 11.09
N ARG A 97 -14.84 -11.81 10.55
CA ARG A 97 -15.19 -13.14 10.04
C ARG A 97 -14.24 -13.59 8.92
N LEU A 98 -13.90 -12.70 7.99
CA LEU A 98 -12.94 -13.01 6.93
C LEU A 98 -11.60 -13.45 7.53
N VAL A 99 -11.06 -12.68 8.49
CA VAL A 99 -9.78 -12.98 9.14
C VAL A 99 -9.83 -14.34 9.86
N ASP A 100 -10.92 -14.63 10.57
CA ASP A 100 -11.10 -15.92 11.27
C ASP A 100 -11.16 -17.09 10.28
N VAL A 101 -11.93 -16.95 9.19
CA VAL A 101 -12.03 -17.99 8.16
C VAL A 101 -10.69 -18.19 7.45
N ALA A 102 -9.96 -17.10 7.12
CA ALA A 102 -8.64 -17.19 6.53
C ALA A 102 -7.64 -17.93 7.43
N ASN A 103 -7.57 -17.55 8.72
CA ASN A 103 -6.74 -18.23 9.71
C ASN A 103 -7.10 -19.71 9.86
N GLY A 104 -8.39 -20.04 9.86
CA GLY A 104 -8.88 -21.43 9.92
C GLY A 104 -8.47 -22.28 8.70
N ASN A 105 -8.13 -21.64 7.58
CA ASN A 105 -7.63 -22.27 6.35
C ASN A 105 -6.10 -22.11 6.18
N GLY A 106 -5.38 -21.62 7.19
CA GLY A 106 -3.93 -21.46 7.16
C GLY A 106 -3.45 -20.27 6.31
N ILE A 107 -4.33 -19.30 6.01
CA ILE A 107 -4.01 -18.09 5.23
C ILE A 107 -3.90 -16.89 6.17
N GLY A 108 -2.70 -16.29 6.24
CA GLY A 108 -2.48 -15.04 6.97
C GLY A 108 -3.01 -13.83 6.21
N VAL A 109 -3.83 -12.98 6.86
CA VAL A 109 -4.34 -11.75 6.23
C VAL A 109 -3.38 -10.60 6.46
N LEU A 110 -2.99 -9.91 5.38
CA LEU A 110 -2.19 -8.69 5.40
C LEU A 110 -3.11 -7.48 5.24
N PHE A 111 -3.11 -6.61 6.24
CA PHE A 111 -3.89 -5.38 6.22
C PHE A 111 -3.15 -4.31 5.41
N ASP A 112 -3.86 -3.61 4.51
CA ASP A 112 -3.29 -2.50 3.73
C ASP A 112 -3.32 -1.21 4.56
N ALA A 113 -2.13 -0.72 4.93
CA ALA A 113 -1.94 0.41 5.81
C ALA A 113 -1.50 1.66 5.05
N VAL A 114 -2.36 2.67 4.98
CA VAL A 114 -2.13 3.95 4.31
C VAL A 114 -1.72 5.00 5.34
N PHE A 115 -0.41 5.30 5.41
CA PHE A 115 0.15 6.21 6.41
C PHE A 115 0.60 7.56 5.85
N ASN A 116 0.69 7.71 4.52
CA ASN A 116 1.28 8.88 3.90
C ASN A 116 0.41 10.14 4.02
N HIS A 117 -0.90 10.01 3.86
CA HIS A 117 -1.82 11.14 3.72
C HIS A 117 -3.19 10.87 4.33
N ARG A 118 -4.01 11.94 4.41
CA ARG A 118 -5.44 11.87 4.75
C ARG A 118 -6.27 12.69 3.78
N THR A 119 -7.50 12.23 3.55
CA THR A 119 -8.45 12.83 2.61
C THR A 119 -9.83 12.97 3.26
N GLY A 120 -10.66 13.85 2.72
CA GLY A 120 -12.04 13.97 3.16
C GLY A 120 -12.21 14.63 4.53
N ALA A 121 -11.36 15.62 4.87
CA ALA A 121 -11.50 16.38 6.11
C ALA A 121 -12.93 16.92 6.30
N ASP A 122 -13.38 17.03 7.56
CA ASP A 122 -14.72 17.51 7.89
C ASP A 122 -14.88 19.02 7.64
N ARG A 123 -13.78 19.77 7.79
CA ARG A 123 -13.78 21.24 7.61
C ARG A 123 -12.43 21.74 7.11
N THR A 124 -12.45 22.94 6.50
CA THR A 124 -11.24 23.69 6.19
C THR A 124 -10.70 24.44 7.40
N GLU A 125 -9.40 24.73 7.35
CA GLU A 125 -8.71 25.61 8.29
C GLU A 125 -7.89 26.65 7.52
N ARG A 126 -7.79 27.86 8.10
CA ARG A 126 -6.86 28.88 7.58
C ARG A 126 -5.44 28.51 7.94
N ALA A 127 -4.60 28.45 6.92
CA ALA A 127 -3.17 28.22 7.06
C ALA A 127 -2.39 29.22 6.22
N VAL A 128 -1.14 29.46 6.58
CA VAL A 128 -0.19 30.14 5.69
C VAL A 128 0.66 29.04 5.05
N ALA A 129 0.85 29.13 3.74
CA ALA A 129 1.61 28.13 3.00
C ALA A 129 2.35 28.77 1.83
N VAL A 130 3.38 28.10 1.36
CA VAL A 130 4.14 28.48 0.17
C VAL A 130 3.96 27.39 -0.89
N LYS A 131 3.76 27.78 -2.14
CA LYS A 131 3.80 26.83 -3.25
C LYS A 131 5.22 26.31 -3.43
N VAL A 132 5.34 25.05 -3.81
CA VAL A 132 6.59 24.46 -4.26
C VAL A 132 6.49 24.06 -5.72
N ASP A 133 7.63 23.98 -6.38
CA ASP A 133 7.73 23.50 -7.75
C ASP A 133 7.38 22.00 -7.80
N PRO A 134 6.44 21.55 -8.63
CA PRO A 134 6.09 20.14 -8.70
C PRO A 134 7.23 19.26 -9.25
N GLN A 135 8.22 19.82 -9.94
CA GLN A 135 9.38 19.11 -10.48
C GLN A 135 10.62 19.20 -9.57
N ASP A 136 10.62 20.11 -8.61
CA ASP A 136 11.64 20.24 -7.55
C ASP A 136 10.97 20.75 -6.28
N ARG A 137 10.50 19.86 -5.45
CA ARG A 137 9.68 20.18 -4.26
C ARG A 137 10.43 20.86 -3.14
N LEU A 138 11.76 20.95 -3.23
CA LEU A 138 12.58 21.77 -2.35
C LEU A 138 12.56 23.27 -2.75
N LYS A 139 12.15 23.56 -3.99
CA LYS A 139 12.12 24.92 -4.52
C LYS A 139 10.76 25.60 -4.26
N GLU A 140 10.78 26.66 -3.46
CA GLU A 140 9.62 27.50 -3.23
C GLU A 140 9.29 28.40 -4.44
N VAL A 141 7.99 28.55 -4.74
CA VAL A 141 7.47 29.37 -5.82
C VAL A 141 6.65 30.51 -5.23
N GLY A 142 7.22 31.71 -5.26
CA GLY A 142 6.59 32.93 -4.72
C GLY A 142 6.81 33.09 -3.21
N LYS A 143 5.93 33.87 -2.58
CA LYS A 143 5.96 34.13 -1.14
C LYS A 143 4.85 33.37 -0.44
N PRO A 144 5.02 33.03 0.85
CA PRO A 144 3.92 32.46 1.64
C PRO A 144 2.68 33.36 1.66
N TYR A 145 1.51 32.77 1.58
CA TYR A 145 0.24 33.45 1.65
C TYR A 145 -0.83 32.60 2.36
N LYS A 146 -1.96 33.22 2.69
CA LYS A 146 -3.07 32.54 3.37
C LYS A 146 -3.88 31.70 2.39
N ILE A 147 -4.06 30.43 2.74
CA ILE A 147 -4.93 29.46 2.05
C ILE A 147 -6.01 28.93 3.01
N GLU A 148 -7.02 28.26 2.48
CA GLU A 148 -7.95 27.42 3.25
C GLU A 148 -7.73 25.96 2.87
N ALA A 149 -7.15 25.19 3.80
CA ALA A 149 -6.77 23.80 3.61
C ALA A 149 -7.76 22.84 4.28
N TRP A 150 -8.05 21.70 3.64
CA TRP A 150 -8.86 20.61 4.19
C TRP A 150 -8.02 19.77 5.14
N THR A 151 -7.91 20.21 6.39
CA THR A 151 -7.04 19.59 7.40
C THR A 151 -7.73 19.31 8.73
N LYS A 152 -9.01 19.68 8.90
CA LYS A 152 -9.75 19.46 10.14
C LYS A 152 -10.55 18.18 10.10
N PHE A 153 -10.13 17.18 10.90
CA PHE A 153 -10.80 15.90 11.03
C PHE A 153 -11.36 15.77 12.46
N ASP A 154 -12.66 15.85 12.58
CA ASP A 154 -13.38 15.77 13.86
C ASP A 154 -13.94 14.37 14.12
N PHE A 155 -14.08 13.54 13.08
CA PHE A 155 -14.63 12.18 13.15
C PHE A 155 -15.97 12.08 13.88
N PRO A 156 -17.01 12.81 13.44
CA PRO A 156 -18.24 12.97 14.21
C PRO A 156 -18.98 11.65 14.47
N GLY A 157 -18.91 10.69 13.54
CA GLY A 157 -19.55 9.40 13.70
C GLY A 157 -18.85 8.48 14.70
N ARG A 158 -17.52 8.53 14.78
CA ARG A 158 -16.71 7.75 15.73
C ARG A 158 -16.57 8.46 17.09
N GLY A 159 -16.55 9.77 17.08
CA GLY A 159 -16.27 10.55 18.30
C GLY A 159 -14.85 10.28 18.83
N ASN A 160 -14.76 9.92 20.10
CA ASN A 160 -13.49 9.58 20.77
C ASN A 160 -13.24 8.07 20.90
N THR A 161 -14.09 7.24 20.33
CA THR A 161 -13.91 5.78 20.37
C THR A 161 -12.59 5.42 19.73
N TYR A 162 -11.80 4.58 20.38
CA TYR A 162 -10.45 4.11 20.04
C TYR A 162 -9.35 5.16 20.10
N SER A 163 -9.56 6.40 19.63
CA SER A 163 -8.59 7.48 19.72
C SER A 163 -9.28 8.82 19.97
N PRO A 164 -8.82 9.63 20.94
CA PRO A 164 -9.32 10.98 21.17
C PRO A 164 -8.71 12.02 20.22
N LEU A 165 -7.65 11.66 19.47
CA LEU A 165 -6.96 12.61 18.60
C LEU A 165 -7.90 13.13 17.50
N LYS A 166 -7.98 14.45 17.40
CA LYS A 166 -8.63 15.16 16.30
C LYS A 166 -7.55 15.83 15.46
N TRP A 167 -7.54 15.51 14.18
CA TRP A 167 -6.49 16.03 13.31
C TRP A 167 -6.79 17.47 12.88
N ASN A 168 -5.75 18.25 12.72
CA ASN A 168 -5.78 19.63 12.25
C ASN A 168 -4.49 19.96 11.51
N LYS A 169 -4.37 21.17 10.99
CA LYS A 169 -3.22 21.62 10.17
C LYS A 169 -1.84 21.37 10.81
N GLU A 170 -1.76 21.27 12.14
CA GLU A 170 -0.47 21.02 12.82
C GLU A 170 0.04 19.59 12.63
N HIS A 171 -0.82 18.68 12.17
CA HIS A 171 -0.49 17.27 11.90
C HIS A 171 -0.08 17.00 10.45
N PHE A 172 -0.05 18.06 9.62
CA PHE A 172 0.29 17.98 8.19
C PHE A 172 1.46 18.89 7.86
N ASN A 173 2.26 18.53 6.87
CA ASN A 173 3.33 19.38 6.35
C ASN A 173 3.02 19.96 4.97
N GLY A 174 2.10 19.34 4.21
CA GLY A 174 1.69 19.80 2.88
C GLY A 174 0.24 19.50 2.56
N VAL A 175 -0.28 20.23 1.55
CA VAL A 175 -1.63 20.05 0.98
C VAL A 175 -1.61 20.35 -0.51
N ASP A 176 -2.61 19.86 -1.27
CA ASP A 176 -2.72 20.06 -2.73
C ASP A 176 -3.88 20.96 -3.18
N HIS A 177 -4.69 21.48 -2.25
CA HIS A 177 -5.87 22.27 -2.59
C HIS A 177 -6.04 23.51 -1.70
N ASP A 178 -6.19 24.68 -2.31
CA ASP A 178 -6.68 25.88 -1.62
C ASP A 178 -8.19 26.04 -1.87
N HIS A 179 -9.01 25.76 -0.86
CA HIS A 179 -10.47 25.82 -0.96
C HIS A 179 -10.98 27.24 -1.28
N ARG A 180 -10.30 28.28 -0.80
CA ARG A 180 -10.68 29.68 -1.01
C ARG A 180 -10.61 30.08 -2.50
N THR A 181 -9.57 29.67 -3.19
CA THR A 181 -9.34 30.00 -4.61
C THR A 181 -9.71 28.87 -5.57
N LYS A 182 -10.09 27.69 -5.04
CA LYS A 182 -10.34 26.45 -5.81
C LYS A 182 -9.15 26.03 -6.68
N SER A 183 -7.94 26.45 -6.31
CA SER A 183 -6.74 26.12 -7.05
C SER A 183 -6.08 24.84 -6.53
N GLN A 184 -5.40 24.16 -7.43
CA GLN A 184 -4.58 23.00 -7.13
C GLN A 184 -3.10 23.32 -7.36
N ALA A 185 -2.26 22.97 -6.41
CA ALA A 185 -0.80 23.03 -6.47
C ALA A 185 -0.26 22.24 -5.27
N ILE A 186 1.03 22.10 -5.14
CA ILE A 186 1.63 21.57 -3.91
C ILE A 186 1.97 22.77 -3.01
N TRP A 187 1.38 22.83 -1.82
CA TRP A 187 1.67 23.81 -0.79
C TRP A 187 2.33 23.19 0.40
N ARG A 188 3.51 23.67 0.76
CA ARG A 188 4.12 23.36 2.04
C ARG A 188 3.60 24.35 3.09
N LEU A 189 3.10 23.85 4.20
CA LEU A 189 2.57 24.65 5.30
C LEU A 189 3.69 25.42 5.99
N GLN A 190 3.42 26.67 6.40
CA GLN A 190 4.42 27.52 7.02
C GLN A 190 4.93 26.92 8.34
N GLY A 191 6.26 26.93 8.52
CA GLY A 191 6.91 26.34 9.67
C GLY A 191 7.11 24.82 9.60
N LYS A 192 6.57 24.17 8.57
CA LYS A 192 6.74 22.74 8.32
C LYS A 192 7.89 22.47 7.35
N LYS A 193 8.41 21.25 7.41
CA LYS A 193 9.47 20.76 6.51
C LYS A 193 9.01 19.44 5.89
N TRP A 194 9.49 19.16 4.70
CA TRP A 194 9.42 17.82 4.14
C TRP A 194 10.31 16.87 4.95
N ALA A 195 9.93 15.63 5.07
CA ALA A 195 10.83 14.60 5.59
C ALA A 195 12.06 14.52 4.68
N TYR A 196 13.23 14.34 5.26
CA TYR A 196 14.49 14.32 4.51
C TYR A 196 14.90 12.91 4.06
N ASP A 197 14.34 11.90 4.70
CA ASP A 197 14.64 10.48 4.52
C ASP A 197 13.56 9.78 3.66
N VAL A 198 13.23 10.40 2.54
CA VAL A 198 12.30 9.96 1.50
C VAL A 198 13.04 9.78 0.18
N ASP A 199 12.34 9.31 -0.86
CA ASP A 199 12.93 9.24 -2.20
C ASP A 199 13.29 10.65 -2.73
N GLU A 200 14.43 10.75 -3.43
CA GLU A 200 14.97 12.02 -3.99
C GLU A 200 14.38 12.40 -5.35
N GLU A 201 13.49 11.60 -5.91
CA GLU A 201 12.75 12.01 -7.09
C GLU A 201 12.09 13.39 -6.86
N LEU A 202 12.07 14.22 -7.90
CA LEU A 202 11.53 15.59 -7.85
C LEU A 202 12.17 16.44 -6.73
N GLY A 203 13.43 16.20 -6.43
CA GLY A 203 14.19 16.86 -5.37
C GLY A 203 13.90 16.33 -3.95
N ASN A 204 12.66 15.98 -3.69
CA ASN A 204 12.18 15.35 -2.45
C ASN A 204 10.74 14.87 -2.66
N TYR A 205 10.47 13.59 -2.44
CA TYR A 205 9.15 13.04 -2.72
C TYR A 205 8.29 12.76 -1.47
N ASP A 206 8.44 13.55 -0.41
CA ASP A 206 7.58 13.44 0.77
C ASP A 206 6.09 13.65 0.42
N PHE A 207 5.78 14.67 -0.38
CA PHE A 207 4.41 14.94 -0.76
C PHE A 207 3.93 13.99 -1.89
N LEU A 208 2.88 13.22 -1.65
CA LEU A 208 2.19 12.43 -2.68
C LEU A 208 0.88 13.11 -3.10
N MET A 209 -0.05 13.30 -2.16
CA MET A 209 -1.39 13.84 -2.42
C MET A 209 -2.08 14.32 -1.15
N CYS A 210 -3.14 15.07 -1.29
CA CYS A 210 -4.09 15.47 -0.25
C CYS A 210 -3.43 16.17 0.95
N GLY A 211 -3.84 15.84 2.17
CA GLY A 211 -3.17 16.28 3.40
C GLY A 211 -2.01 15.36 3.74
N ASN A 212 -0.78 15.78 3.41
CA ASN A 212 0.43 15.00 3.67
C ASN A 212 0.76 15.00 5.15
N ILE A 213 0.90 13.82 5.75
CA ILE A 213 1.07 13.67 7.20
C ILE A 213 2.49 14.07 7.63
N ASP A 214 2.59 14.88 8.67
CA ASP A 214 3.85 15.25 9.30
C ASP A 214 4.28 14.18 10.33
N HIS A 215 5.05 13.20 9.91
CA HIS A 215 5.56 12.12 10.77
C HIS A 215 6.62 12.59 11.78
N SER A 216 7.05 13.85 11.74
CA SER A 216 7.87 14.45 12.80
C SER A 216 7.03 14.92 14.00
N ASN A 217 5.71 15.09 13.83
CA ASN A 217 4.81 15.51 14.88
C ASN A 217 4.63 14.38 15.93
N PRO A 218 4.88 14.64 17.22
CA PRO A 218 4.80 13.61 18.25
C PRO A 218 3.38 13.08 18.49
N ASP A 219 2.34 13.87 18.27
CA ASP A 219 0.96 13.41 18.42
C ASP A 219 0.58 12.44 17.29
N VAL A 220 1.02 12.74 16.07
CA VAL A 220 0.88 11.84 14.91
C VAL A 220 1.57 10.51 15.18
N ARG A 221 2.84 10.54 15.60
CA ARG A 221 3.60 9.32 15.90
C ARG A 221 2.92 8.48 16.97
N ARG A 222 2.49 9.11 18.06
CA ARG A 222 1.81 8.42 19.16
C ARG A 222 0.51 7.77 18.71
N ASP A 223 -0.31 8.47 17.93
CA ASP A 223 -1.59 7.96 17.43
C ASP A 223 -1.41 6.79 16.45
N LEU A 224 -0.43 6.87 15.53
CA LEU A 224 -0.14 5.79 14.60
C LEU A 224 0.49 4.56 15.29
N PHE A 225 1.31 4.76 16.31
CA PHE A 225 1.87 3.67 17.12
C PHE A 225 0.76 2.97 17.92
N TYR A 226 -0.14 3.75 18.53
CA TYR A 226 -1.30 3.19 19.20
C TYR A 226 -2.27 2.49 18.22
N TRP A 227 -2.41 3.01 17.00
CA TRP A 227 -3.25 2.39 15.98
C TRP A 227 -2.80 0.96 15.64
N VAL A 228 -1.50 0.71 15.49
CA VAL A 228 -1.03 -0.66 15.17
C VAL A 228 -1.24 -1.62 16.34
N GLU A 229 -1.11 -1.18 17.59
CA GLU A 229 -1.45 -1.96 18.77
C GLU A 229 -2.96 -2.28 18.79
N TRP A 230 -3.78 -1.25 18.58
CA TRP A 230 -5.22 -1.41 18.49
C TRP A 230 -5.61 -2.38 17.39
N LEU A 231 -5.05 -2.23 16.18
CA LEU A 231 -5.34 -3.13 15.06
C LEU A 231 -4.97 -4.58 15.38
N GLY A 232 -3.80 -4.81 15.98
CA GLY A 232 -3.35 -6.13 16.43
C GLY A 232 -4.25 -6.74 17.52
N SER A 233 -4.90 -5.89 18.32
CA SER A 233 -5.89 -6.34 19.31
C SER A 233 -7.26 -6.69 18.72
N GLN A 234 -7.60 -6.14 17.55
CA GLN A 234 -8.87 -6.40 16.88
C GLN A 234 -8.87 -7.72 16.09
N PHE A 235 -7.75 -8.08 15.47
CA PHE A 235 -7.68 -9.20 14.55
C PHE A 235 -6.35 -9.96 14.69
N ARG A 236 -6.40 -11.27 14.49
CA ARG A 236 -5.18 -12.09 14.31
C ARG A 236 -4.69 -11.95 12.87
N LEU A 237 -3.98 -10.87 12.58
CA LEU A 237 -3.43 -10.61 11.24
C LEU A 237 -2.14 -11.41 11.00
N GLY A 238 -1.84 -11.68 9.73
CA GLY A 238 -0.56 -12.20 9.26
C GLY A 238 0.50 -11.11 9.05
N GLY A 239 0.09 -9.82 9.02
CA GLY A 239 0.99 -8.69 8.84
C GLY A 239 0.37 -7.48 8.15
N LEU A 240 1.23 -6.65 7.55
CA LEU A 240 0.84 -5.43 6.84
C LEU A 240 1.40 -5.39 5.41
N ARG A 241 0.58 -4.89 4.48
CA ARG A 241 1.08 -4.21 3.29
C ARG A 241 1.10 -2.72 3.62
N ILE A 242 2.20 -2.06 3.38
CA ILE A 242 2.41 -0.66 3.74
C ILE A 242 2.50 0.16 2.47
N ASP A 243 1.50 1.03 2.30
CA ASP A 243 1.32 1.88 1.13
C ASP A 243 2.40 2.95 1.02
N ALA A 244 2.84 3.24 -0.21
CA ALA A 244 3.60 4.42 -0.61
C ALA A 244 4.83 4.73 0.27
N VAL A 245 5.61 3.72 0.69
CA VAL A 245 6.69 3.88 1.69
C VAL A 245 7.83 4.79 1.26
N LYS A 246 7.97 5.12 -0.03
CA LYS A 246 8.98 6.05 -0.53
C LYS A 246 8.64 7.52 -0.26
N HIS A 247 7.36 7.82 0.08
CA HIS A 247 6.80 9.16 0.17
C HIS A 247 6.70 9.70 1.60
N TYR A 248 7.19 9.00 2.61
CA TYR A 248 7.23 9.49 3.98
C TYR A 248 8.44 8.96 4.75
N SER A 249 8.71 9.56 5.90
CA SER A 249 9.92 9.31 6.68
C SER A 249 10.24 7.83 6.88
N ALA A 250 11.37 7.37 6.33
CA ALA A 250 11.88 6.02 6.50
C ALA A 250 12.23 5.72 7.97
N SER A 251 12.73 6.70 8.71
CA SER A 251 13.02 6.55 10.14
C SER A 251 11.75 6.37 10.97
N PHE A 252 10.66 7.07 10.62
CA PHE A 252 9.36 6.83 11.23
C PHE A 252 8.90 5.39 11.01
N LEU A 253 8.95 4.90 9.76
CA LEU A 253 8.52 3.53 9.45
C LEU A 253 9.37 2.49 10.19
N ARG A 254 10.68 2.68 10.25
CA ARG A 254 11.58 1.79 11.00
C ARG A 254 11.25 1.76 12.50
N ASP A 255 10.93 2.91 13.09
CA ASP A 255 10.52 2.99 14.49
C ASP A 255 9.16 2.33 14.72
N LEU A 256 8.20 2.51 13.79
CA LEU A 256 6.89 1.87 13.83
C LEU A 256 7.02 0.33 13.76
N MET A 257 7.84 -0.21 12.85
CA MET A 257 8.09 -1.65 12.77
C MET A 257 8.72 -2.21 14.05
N ARG A 258 9.67 -1.48 14.63
CA ARG A 258 10.26 -1.87 15.93
C ARG A 258 9.20 -1.88 17.03
N HIS A 259 8.32 -0.90 17.03
CA HIS A 259 7.21 -0.83 17.98
C HIS A 259 6.25 -2.01 17.81
N ILE A 260 5.88 -2.36 16.58
CA ILE A 260 5.08 -3.57 16.28
C ILE A 260 5.75 -4.82 16.84
N ASP A 261 7.07 -5.00 16.60
CA ASP A 261 7.82 -6.16 17.08
C ASP A 261 7.83 -6.28 18.62
N GLN A 262 7.69 -5.15 19.32
CA GLN A 262 7.70 -5.09 20.79
C GLN A 262 6.29 -5.27 21.41
N THR A 263 5.24 -4.82 20.73
CA THR A 263 3.89 -4.69 21.31
C THR A 263 2.87 -5.66 20.72
N VAL A 264 2.98 -5.95 19.43
CA VAL A 264 2.06 -6.84 18.70
C VAL A 264 2.68 -8.21 18.50
N GLY A 265 3.88 -8.28 17.94
CA GLY A 265 4.63 -9.51 17.72
C GLY A 265 5.55 -9.45 16.50
N LYS A 266 6.57 -10.31 16.50
CA LYS A 266 7.57 -10.40 15.43
C LYS A 266 7.11 -11.21 14.22
N ASP A 267 6.00 -11.92 14.35
CA ASP A 267 5.50 -12.83 13.33
C ASP A 267 4.73 -12.12 12.20
N TRP A 268 4.43 -10.82 12.37
CA TRP A 268 3.81 -10.05 11.31
C TRP A 268 4.75 -9.92 10.12
N PHE A 269 4.31 -10.43 8.97
CA PHE A 269 5.00 -10.17 7.71
C PHE A 269 4.73 -8.73 7.26
N MET A 270 5.77 -8.01 6.85
CA MET A 270 5.64 -6.64 6.40
C MET A 270 6.18 -6.51 4.98
N VAL A 271 5.34 -6.00 4.07
CA VAL A 271 5.72 -5.67 2.70
C VAL A 271 5.38 -4.22 2.40
N GLY A 272 6.34 -3.46 1.90
CA GLY A 272 6.18 -2.06 1.52
C GLY A 272 6.06 -1.89 0.01
N GLU A 273 5.26 -0.93 -0.40
CA GLU A 273 5.24 -0.46 -1.77
C GLU A 273 6.23 0.70 -1.93
N TYR A 274 7.36 0.41 -2.56
CA TYR A 274 8.33 1.41 -2.99
C TYR A 274 8.37 1.43 -4.50
N TRP A 275 7.59 2.31 -5.12
CA TRP A 275 7.45 2.34 -6.58
C TRP A 275 8.68 2.97 -7.24
N ARG A 276 9.67 2.16 -7.52
CA ARG A 276 10.92 2.53 -8.19
C ARG A 276 11.50 1.32 -8.95
N ALA A 277 11.82 1.51 -10.22
CA ALA A 277 12.40 0.46 -11.04
C ALA A 277 13.95 0.42 -10.93
N ASP A 278 14.44 0.47 -9.70
CA ASP A 278 15.88 0.38 -9.41
C ASP A 278 16.11 -0.51 -8.18
N ALA A 279 16.55 -1.74 -8.45
CA ALA A 279 16.81 -2.71 -7.39
C ALA A 279 17.91 -2.28 -6.41
N LYS A 280 18.81 -1.36 -6.78
CA LYS A 280 19.82 -0.84 -5.85
C LYS A 280 19.17 0.09 -4.80
N VAL A 281 18.26 0.97 -5.24
CA VAL A 281 17.48 1.84 -4.34
C VAL A 281 16.63 0.99 -3.40
N LEU A 282 15.90 0.00 -3.94
CA LEU A 282 15.10 -0.92 -3.14
C LEU A 282 15.95 -1.70 -2.13
N SER A 283 17.11 -2.20 -2.55
CA SER A 283 18.03 -2.94 -1.68
C SER A 283 18.56 -2.07 -0.55
N ALA A 284 18.94 -0.82 -0.83
CA ALA A 284 19.40 0.12 0.19
C ALA A 284 18.31 0.44 1.20
N TYR A 285 17.06 0.57 0.76
CA TYR A 285 15.92 0.79 1.66
C TYR A 285 15.68 -0.42 2.57
N ILE A 286 15.75 -1.65 2.04
CA ILE A 286 15.65 -2.89 2.82
C ILE A 286 16.76 -2.96 3.88
N GLU A 287 18.00 -2.60 3.51
CA GLU A 287 19.13 -2.55 4.46
C GLU A 287 18.90 -1.51 5.56
N TYR A 288 18.40 -0.32 5.21
CA TYR A 288 18.03 0.70 6.18
C TYR A 288 16.95 0.22 7.17
N MET A 289 16.03 -0.62 6.70
CA MET A 289 14.99 -1.28 7.52
C MET A 289 15.49 -2.52 8.27
N ASN A 290 16.79 -2.77 8.31
CA ASN A 290 17.42 -3.94 8.94
C ASN A 290 16.82 -5.28 8.44
N HIS A 291 16.50 -5.36 7.15
CA HIS A 291 15.86 -6.53 6.49
C HIS A 291 14.50 -6.94 7.11
N ARG A 292 13.88 -6.08 7.93
CA ARG A 292 12.58 -6.36 8.56
C ARG A 292 11.41 -6.14 7.59
N LEU A 293 11.63 -5.38 6.52
CA LEU A 293 10.66 -5.07 5.49
C LEU A 293 11.01 -5.83 4.20
N SER A 294 10.02 -6.42 3.57
CA SER A 294 10.07 -6.84 2.17
C SER A 294 9.52 -5.74 1.26
N LEU A 295 9.90 -5.73 -0.01
CA LEU A 295 9.36 -4.80 -1.00
C LEU A 295 8.83 -5.55 -2.22
N PHE A 296 7.85 -4.97 -2.88
CA PHE A 296 7.39 -5.43 -4.19
C PHE A 296 8.48 -5.23 -5.25
N ASP A 297 8.68 -6.22 -6.11
CA ASP A 297 9.73 -6.22 -7.14
C ASP A 297 9.26 -5.46 -8.40
N VAL A 298 9.20 -4.13 -8.29
CA VAL A 298 8.81 -3.24 -9.39
C VAL A 298 9.71 -3.39 -10.62
N PRO A 299 11.07 -3.50 -10.50
CA PRO A 299 11.94 -3.76 -11.65
C PRO A 299 11.55 -5.01 -12.44
N LEU A 300 11.12 -6.09 -11.77
CA LEU A 300 10.71 -7.33 -12.44
C LEU A 300 9.43 -7.14 -13.26
N VAL A 301 8.47 -6.38 -12.76
CA VAL A 301 7.22 -6.07 -13.49
C VAL A 301 7.51 -5.29 -14.77
N GLU A 302 8.41 -4.30 -14.71
CA GLU A 302 8.86 -3.58 -15.92
C GLU A 302 9.57 -4.51 -16.90
N SER A 303 10.40 -5.43 -16.40
CA SER A 303 11.05 -6.44 -17.24
C SER A 303 10.03 -7.34 -17.93
N PHE A 304 9.00 -7.83 -17.22
CA PHE A 304 7.92 -8.61 -17.82
C PHE A 304 7.17 -7.82 -18.90
N SER A 305 6.85 -6.55 -18.62
CA SER A 305 6.22 -5.68 -19.61
C SER A 305 7.09 -5.53 -20.87
N ASN A 306 8.37 -5.23 -20.71
CA ASN A 306 9.31 -5.04 -21.81
C ASN A 306 9.50 -6.31 -22.65
N VAL A 307 9.70 -7.45 -21.99
CA VAL A 307 9.83 -8.76 -22.67
C VAL A 307 8.57 -9.10 -23.43
N SER A 308 7.40 -8.96 -22.81
CA SER A 308 6.12 -9.33 -23.42
C SER A 308 5.76 -8.49 -24.64
N ARG A 309 6.24 -7.25 -24.71
CA ARG A 309 6.02 -6.32 -25.83
C ARG A 309 7.14 -6.36 -26.88
N GLY A 310 8.16 -7.19 -26.68
CA GLY A 310 9.27 -7.32 -27.61
C GLY A 310 10.27 -6.15 -27.56
N VAL A 311 10.27 -5.34 -26.51
CA VAL A 311 11.25 -4.25 -26.29
C VAL A 311 12.60 -4.84 -25.92
N GLU A 312 12.62 -5.82 -25.02
CA GLU A 312 13.79 -6.60 -24.63
C GLU A 312 13.43 -8.09 -24.61
N PRO A 313 13.41 -8.77 -25.76
CA PRO A 313 12.79 -10.11 -25.86
C PRO A 313 13.67 -11.26 -25.34
N ASP A 314 14.82 -10.99 -24.71
CA ASP A 314 15.74 -12.02 -24.22
C ASP A 314 15.32 -12.53 -22.83
N LEU A 315 14.59 -13.64 -22.78
CA LEU A 315 14.16 -14.29 -21.55
C LEU A 315 15.28 -14.68 -20.58
N ARG A 316 16.52 -14.83 -21.06
CA ARG A 316 17.67 -15.13 -20.19
C ARG A 316 17.98 -13.98 -19.25
N LYS A 317 17.56 -12.75 -19.60
CA LYS A 317 17.81 -11.51 -18.87
C LYS A 317 16.62 -11.05 -18.04
N VAL A 318 15.49 -11.75 -18.08
CA VAL A 318 14.23 -11.29 -17.49
C VAL A 318 14.35 -10.95 -15.99
N PHE A 319 15.27 -11.57 -15.28
CA PHE A 319 15.53 -11.31 -13.86
C PHE A 319 16.73 -10.38 -13.62
N GLU A 320 17.49 -10.01 -14.65
CA GLU A 320 18.60 -9.07 -14.47
C GLU A 320 18.06 -7.72 -13.94
N GLY A 321 18.71 -7.19 -12.89
CA GLY A 321 18.28 -5.93 -12.28
C GLY A 321 17.01 -6.01 -11.44
N SER A 322 16.41 -7.19 -11.22
CA SER A 322 15.27 -7.37 -10.33
C SER A 322 15.70 -7.38 -8.87
N LEU A 323 14.76 -7.06 -7.99
CA LEU A 323 14.95 -7.17 -6.55
C LEU A 323 15.11 -8.64 -6.13
N ALA A 324 14.37 -9.54 -6.75
CA ALA A 324 14.48 -10.99 -6.49
C ALA A 324 15.86 -11.55 -6.83
N ALA A 325 16.57 -10.98 -7.81
CA ALA A 325 17.96 -11.37 -8.10
C ALA A 325 18.95 -10.87 -7.05
N THR A 326 18.68 -9.75 -6.38
CA THR A 326 19.61 -9.10 -5.44
C THR A 326 19.30 -9.38 -3.97
N LYS A 327 18.02 -9.42 -3.61
CA LYS A 327 17.51 -9.61 -2.24
C LYS A 327 16.32 -10.58 -2.22
N PRO A 328 16.50 -11.85 -2.65
CA PRO A 328 15.37 -12.78 -2.79
C PRO A 328 14.57 -12.99 -1.50
N ALA A 329 15.21 -12.94 -0.34
CA ALA A 329 14.53 -13.10 0.95
C ALA A 329 13.58 -11.94 1.30
N ASN A 330 13.75 -10.78 0.69
CA ASN A 330 12.95 -9.57 0.94
C ASN A 330 12.19 -9.09 -0.31
N ALA A 331 12.18 -9.87 -1.39
CA ALA A 331 11.44 -9.54 -2.60
C ALA A 331 10.05 -10.18 -2.59
N VAL A 332 9.02 -9.42 -2.94
CA VAL A 332 7.69 -9.92 -3.30
C VAL A 332 7.52 -9.75 -4.80
N THR A 333 7.54 -10.86 -5.53
CA THR A 333 7.43 -10.87 -7.00
C THR A 333 5.97 -10.88 -7.42
N PHE A 334 5.61 -10.17 -8.47
CA PHE A 334 4.25 -10.11 -9.01
C PHE A 334 4.27 -9.84 -10.50
N VAL A 335 3.14 -10.03 -11.16
CA VAL A 335 2.99 -9.83 -12.62
C VAL A 335 2.18 -8.58 -12.90
N VAL A 336 1.04 -8.44 -12.26
CA VAL A 336 0.11 -7.31 -12.30
C VAL A 336 -0.40 -7.07 -10.90
N ASN A 337 -0.80 -5.85 -10.58
CA ASN A 337 -1.53 -5.48 -9.37
C ASN A 337 -2.64 -4.47 -9.68
N HIS A 338 -3.35 -4.00 -8.65
CA HIS A 338 -4.45 -3.05 -8.79
C HIS A 338 -4.03 -1.69 -9.38
N ASP A 339 -2.74 -1.29 -9.25
CA ASP A 339 -2.21 -0.01 -9.79
C ASP A 339 -1.61 -0.17 -11.19
N THR A 340 -1.16 -1.38 -11.55
CA THR A 340 -0.58 -1.66 -12.88
C THR A 340 -1.59 -2.21 -13.87
N GLN A 341 -2.79 -2.57 -13.42
CA GLN A 341 -3.87 -3.03 -14.30
C GLN A 341 -4.32 -1.93 -15.26
N THR A 342 -5.00 -2.33 -16.33
CA THR A 342 -5.47 -1.42 -17.37
C THR A 342 -6.32 -0.28 -16.82
N GLY A 343 -6.00 0.95 -17.24
CA GLY A 343 -6.70 2.18 -16.88
C GLY A 343 -6.25 2.82 -15.57
N GLN A 344 -5.22 2.29 -14.92
CA GLN A 344 -4.62 2.88 -13.72
C GLN A 344 -3.41 3.77 -14.04
N SER A 345 -3.03 4.64 -13.11
CA SER A 345 -1.97 5.64 -13.30
C SER A 345 -0.58 5.03 -13.47
N LEU A 346 -0.36 3.85 -12.91
CA LEU A 346 0.88 3.08 -13.03
C LEU A 346 0.74 1.91 -14.01
N GLU A 347 -0.21 1.99 -14.94
CA GLU A 347 -0.46 0.93 -15.92
C GLU A 347 0.85 0.44 -16.55
N THR A 348 1.19 -0.83 -16.29
CA THR A 348 2.39 -1.48 -16.81
C THR A 348 1.96 -2.74 -17.55
N PRO A 349 1.61 -2.63 -18.84
CA PRO A 349 0.93 -3.69 -19.56
C PRO A 349 1.86 -4.88 -19.81
N VAL A 350 1.44 -6.05 -19.34
CA VAL A 350 1.99 -7.35 -19.71
C VAL A 350 1.02 -7.99 -20.71
N THR A 351 1.52 -8.36 -21.89
CA THR A 351 0.63 -8.91 -22.94
C THR A 351 -0.01 -10.22 -22.49
N PRO A 352 -1.28 -10.49 -22.84
CA PRO A 352 -2.04 -11.63 -22.30
C PRO A 352 -1.35 -12.99 -22.51
N PHE A 353 -0.68 -13.21 -23.64
CA PHE A 353 0.03 -14.47 -23.91
C PHE A 353 1.20 -14.69 -22.93
N PHE A 354 1.80 -13.61 -22.39
CA PHE A 354 2.98 -13.70 -21.52
C PHE A 354 2.59 -13.83 -20.03
N ILE A 355 1.39 -13.42 -19.62
CA ILE A 355 0.95 -13.50 -18.23
C ILE A 355 1.14 -14.90 -17.63
N PRO A 356 0.70 -16.02 -18.26
CA PRO A 356 0.94 -17.36 -17.73
C PRO A 356 2.43 -17.72 -17.63
N LEU A 357 3.25 -17.23 -18.57
CA LEU A 357 4.70 -17.45 -18.55
C LEU A 357 5.37 -16.69 -17.41
N ALA A 358 4.96 -15.44 -17.16
CA ALA A 358 5.45 -14.64 -16.05
C ALA A 358 5.10 -15.28 -14.70
N TYR A 359 3.86 -15.78 -14.54
CA TYR A 359 3.49 -16.56 -13.35
C TYR A 359 4.29 -17.86 -13.21
N ALA A 360 4.53 -18.59 -14.29
CA ALA A 360 5.39 -19.76 -14.25
C ALA A 360 6.81 -19.41 -13.76
N LEU A 361 7.35 -18.28 -14.22
CA LEU A 361 8.67 -17.80 -13.81
C LEU A 361 8.77 -17.47 -12.32
N ILE A 362 7.74 -16.89 -11.70
CA ILE A 362 7.78 -16.52 -10.29
C ILE A 362 7.30 -17.65 -9.35
N LEU A 363 6.37 -18.51 -9.79
CA LEU A 363 5.80 -19.57 -8.97
C LEU A 363 6.65 -20.84 -8.94
N LEU A 364 7.38 -21.15 -10.03
CA LEU A 364 8.15 -22.39 -10.15
C LEU A 364 9.64 -22.23 -9.77
N ARG A 365 10.07 -21.04 -9.35
CA ARG A 365 11.44 -20.76 -8.90
C ARG A 365 11.55 -20.75 -7.39
N ALA A 366 12.07 -21.80 -6.81
CA ALA A 366 12.34 -21.85 -5.39
C ALA A 366 13.38 -20.78 -4.95
N ASN A 367 13.17 -20.20 -3.77
CA ASN A 367 14.08 -19.21 -3.15
C ASN A 367 14.35 -17.95 -3.99
N PHE A 368 13.37 -17.54 -4.78
CA PHE A 368 13.50 -16.38 -5.67
C PHE A 368 12.39 -15.36 -5.46
N GLY A 369 12.23 -14.91 -4.23
CA GLY A 369 11.16 -14.03 -3.78
C GLY A 369 9.91 -14.77 -3.33
N LEU A 370 8.98 -14.02 -2.75
CA LEU A 370 7.63 -14.46 -2.42
C LEU A 370 6.70 -14.10 -3.58
N PRO A 371 6.15 -15.06 -4.33
CA PRO A 371 5.24 -14.75 -5.43
C PRO A 371 3.90 -14.23 -4.93
N CYS A 372 3.38 -13.19 -5.58
CA CYS A 372 2.05 -12.63 -5.36
C CYS A 372 1.19 -12.82 -6.62
N VAL A 373 0.02 -13.42 -6.45
CA VAL A 373 -0.97 -13.64 -7.51
C VAL A 373 -2.06 -12.57 -7.41
N PHE A 374 -2.39 -11.93 -8.51
CA PHE A 374 -3.37 -10.86 -8.57
C PHE A 374 -4.80 -11.40 -8.73
N TRP A 375 -5.76 -10.77 -8.06
CA TRP A 375 -7.19 -11.10 -8.17
C TRP A 375 -7.66 -11.12 -9.63
N GLY A 376 -7.31 -10.08 -10.40
CA GLY A 376 -7.76 -9.93 -11.79
C GLY A 376 -7.33 -11.06 -12.70
N ASP A 377 -6.15 -11.64 -12.49
CA ASP A 377 -5.63 -12.75 -13.29
C ASP A 377 -6.29 -14.10 -12.92
N LEU A 378 -6.86 -14.22 -11.72
CA LEU A 378 -7.51 -15.45 -11.27
C LEU A 378 -9.04 -15.42 -11.45
N TYR A 379 -9.67 -14.27 -11.28
CA TYR A 379 -11.13 -14.10 -11.27
C TYR A 379 -11.66 -13.13 -12.34
N GLY A 380 -10.77 -12.47 -13.07
CA GLY A 380 -11.10 -11.41 -14.02
C GLY A 380 -11.13 -10.02 -13.34
N SER A 381 -10.84 -9.00 -14.14
CA SER A 381 -10.95 -7.59 -13.75
C SER A 381 -12.18 -6.96 -14.39
N HIS A 382 -12.85 -6.05 -13.68
CA HIS A 382 -13.91 -5.23 -14.25
C HIS A 382 -13.31 -4.19 -15.19
N ALA A 383 -14.09 -3.76 -16.17
CA ALA A 383 -13.66 -2.69 -17.07
C ALA A 383 -13.65 -1.32 -16.36
N PRO A 384 -12.74 -0.42 -16.70
CA PRO A 384 -12.81 0.96 -16.26
C PRO A 384 -14.17 1.59 -16.57
N PRO A 385 -14.73 2.47 -15.71
CA PRO A 385 -16.06 3.07 -15.94
C PRO A 385 -16.22 3.78 -17.28
N HIS A 386 -15.15 4.26 -17.87
CA HIS A 386 -15.15 4.95 -19.18
C HIS A 386 -14.95 4.02 -20.38
N ALA A 387 -14.64 2.75 -20.16
CA ALA A 387 -14.56 1.74 -21.23
C ALA A 387 -15.92 1.09 -21.54
N GLN A 388 -16.98 1.43 -20.79
CA GLN A 388 -18.36 0.99 -21.06
C GLN A 388 -19.07 2.01 -21.95
N ALA A 389 -18.62 2.16 -23.20
CA ALA A 389 -19.33 2.86 -24.28
C ALA A 389 -18.99 2.21 -25.61
N PRO A 390 -19.90 2.21 -26.54
CA PRO A 390 -21.36 2.37 -26.51
C PRO A 390 -22.16 1.08 -26.62
#